data_5596dee9d0f3db126478acea418ed37f
#
_entry.id   5596dee9d0f3db126478acea418ed37f
#
_cell.length_a   1.000
_cell.length_b   1.000
_cell.length_c   1.000
_cell.angle_alpha   90.00
_cell.angle_beta   90.00
_cell.angle_gamma   90.00
#
_symmetry.space_group_name_H-M   'P 1'
#
loop_
_entity.id
_entity.type
_entity.pdbx_description
1 polymer ?
#
loop_
_entity_poly.entity_id
_entity_poly.type
_entity_poly.pdbx_seq_one_letter_code
_entity_poly.pdbx_strand_id
1 'polypeptide(L)'
;MEFKSDITDTTVSVQGSVDLIGYEITGGKIISITPDVDSNSLIISIDATDDGSLTSTIPRTVLDAVFENGDDDTFFVLVDGEEVDFEETVSSTHRILTIEFSAGAEEIEIIGTFVIPEFGTIAAMILAVAIISIIVISAKSRLSIIPRY
;
A
#
# COMPACT_ATOMS: atom_id res chain seq x y z
N MET A 1 12.82 -24.38 17.99
CA MET A 1 12.10 -24.11 17.66
C MET A 1 11.98 -23.27 16.91
N GLU A 2 11.49 -23.20 16.39
CA GLU A 2 11.35 -22.37 15.68
C GLU A 2 10.34 -21.59 15.81
N PHE A 3 10.01 -21.26 16.70
CA PHE A 3 9.00 -20.50 16.96
C PHE A 3 8.86 -19.37 16.10
N LYS A 4 9.83 -19.05 15.44
CA LYS A 4 9.73 -17.95 14.64
C LYS A 4 8.96 -18.17 13.44
N SER A 5 8.59 -19.37 13.09
CA SER A 5 7.84 -19.63 11.88
C SER A 5 6.46 -19.00 11.91
N ASP A 6 5.94 -18.68 13.10
CA ASP A 6 4.61 -18.12 13.19
C ASP A 6 4.59 -16.62 13.16
N ILE A 7 5.74 -15.99 13.28
CA ILE A 7 5.80 -14.55 13.35
C ILE A 7 6.75 -14.08 12.28
N THR A 8 6.27 -13.20 11.45
CA THR A 8 7.08 -12.63 10.40
C THR A 8 7.26 -11.15 10.69
N ASP A 9 8.50 -10.73 10.77
CA ASP A 9 8.83 -9.32 10.98
C ASP A 9 9.63 -8.91 9.77
N THR A 10 8.96 -8.35 8.79
CA THR A 10 9.61 -8.03 7.55
C THR A 10 9.07 -6.72 6.99
N THR A 11 9.73 -6.22 5.97
CA THR A 11 9.35 -4.97 5.34
C THR A 11 9.02 -5.23 3.90
N VAL A 12 7.88 -4.71 3.46
CA VAL A 12 7.41 -4.90 2.10
C VAL A 12 7.30 -3.55 1.44
N SER A 13 7.83 -3.44 0.23
CA SER A 13 7.68 -2.24 -0.55
C SER A 13 6.29 -2.22 -1.17
N VAL A 14 5.55 -1.14 -0.96
CA VAL A 14 4.28 -0.98 -1.64
C VAL A 14 4.58 -0.74 -3.10
N GLN A 15 3.84 -1.42 -3.96
CA GLN A 15 4.07 -1.30 -5.38
C GLN A 15 4.04 0.15 -5.81
N GLY A 16 5.13 0.61 -6.39
CA GLY A 16 5.23 1.96 -6.89
C GLY A 16 5.67 3.00 -5.88
N SER A 17 5.96 2.58 -4.65
CA SER A 17 6.44 3.48 -3.61
C SER A 17 7.89 3.19 -3.30
N VAL A 18 8.62 4.21 -2.87
CA VAL A 18 9.97 3.98 -2.34
C VAL A 18 9.92 3.77 -0.84
N ASP A 19 8.79 4.02 -0.22
CA ASP A 19 8.62 3.79 1.21
C ASP A 19 8.27 2.34 1.46
N LEU A 20 8.60 1.85 2.64
CA LEU A 20 8.38 0.47 3.02
C LEU A 20 7.34 0.39 4.13
N ILE A 21 6.56 -0.66 4.10
CA ILE A 21 5.61 -0.97 5.16
C ILE A 21 6.19 -2.11 5.97
N GLY A 22 6.38 -1.85 7.26
CA GLY A 22 6.81 -2.90 8.16
C GLY A 22 5.60 -3.69 8.63
N TYR A 23 5.78 -4.99 8.84
CA TYR A 23 4.66 -5.78 9.34
C TYR A 23 5.12 -6.99 10.12
N GLU A 24 4.24 -7.43 11.03
CA GLU A 24 4.33 -8.71 11.70
C GLU A 24 2.99 -9.39 11.54
N ILE A 25 2.98 -10.65 11.22
CA ILE A 25 1.73 -11.38 11.04
C ILE A 25 1.81 -12.73 11.73
N THR A 26 0.72 -13.10 12.41
CA THR A 26 0.57 -14.43 12.99
C THR A 26 -0.66 -15.06 12.35
N GLY A 27 -0.67 -16.39 12.28
CA GLY A 27 -1.82 -17.13 11.76
C GLY A 27 -1.92 -17.16 10.25
N GLY A 28 -0.94 -16.61 9.55
CA GLY A 28 -0.97 -16.60 8.10
C GLY A 28 0.21 -15.88 7.54
N LYS A 29 0.10 -15.51 6.27
CA LYS A 29 1.16 -14.77 5.59
C LYS A 29 0.55 -13.73 4.67
N ILE A 30 1.33 -12.72 4.35
CA ILE A 30 0.93 -11.69 3.40
C ILE A 30 1.30 -12.16 2.01
N ILE A 31 0.36 -12.03 1.08
CA ILE A 31 0.59 -12.37 -0.32
C ILE A 31 0.98 -11.11 -1.08
N SER A 32 0.28 -10.00 -0.85
CA SER A 32 0.57 -8.75 -1.54
C SER A 32 0.01 -7.57 -0.78
N ILE A 33 0.56 -6.39 -1.02
CA ILE A 33 0.05 -5.12 -0.51
C ILE A 33 -0.04 -4.19 -1.71
N THR A 34 -1.23 -3.68 -1.98
CA THR A 34 -1.49 -2.86 -3.15
C THR A 34 -2.27 -1.62 -2.77
N PRO A 35 -1.83 -0.43 -3.19
CA PRO A 35 -2.63 0.77 -2.94
C PRO A 35 -3.80 0.85 -3.91
N ASP A 36 -4.90 1.39 -3.43
CA ASP A 36 -6.09 1.64 -4.24
C ASP A 36 -6.41 3.12 -4.13
N VAL A 37 -6.04 3.87 -5.17
CA VAL A 37 -6.21 5.33 -5.11
C VAL A 37 -7.66 5.76 -5.17
N ASP A 38 -8.53 4.95 -5.73
CA ASP A 38 -9.95 5.30 -5.80
C ASP A 38 -10.59 5.26 -4.42
N SER A 39 -10.12 4.38 -3.57
CA SER A 39 -10.66 4.23 -2.22
C SER A 39 -9.76 4.86 -1.16
N ASN A 40 -8.61 5.39 -1.53
CA ASN A 40 -7.59 5.87 -0.60
C ASN A 40 -7.24 4.81 0.43
N SER A 41 -6.96 3.61 -0.05
CA SER A 41 -6.76 2.47 0.84
C SER A 41 -5.56 1.63 0.43
N LEU A 42 -5.13 0.80 1.37
CA LEU A 42 -4.19 -0.28 1.09
C LEU A 42 -4.97 -1.58 1.16
N ILE A 43 -4.80 -2.40 0.14
CA ILE A 43 -5.43 -3.71 0.08
C ILE A 43 -4.35 -4.74 0.33
N ILE A 44 -4.51 -5.50 1.40
CA ILE A 44 -3.53 -6.49 1.83
C ILE A 44 -4.15 -7.85 1.64
N SER A 45 -3.60 -8.61 0.71
CA SER A 45 -4.04 -9.99 0.47
C SER A 45 -3.26 -10.89 1.40
N ILE A 46 -3.96 -11.76 2.09
CA ILE A 46 -3.35 -12.68 3.05
C ILE A 46 -3.83 -14.09 2.82
N ASP A 47 -3.07 -15.03 3.36
CA ASP A 47 -3.46 -16.43 3.40
C ASP A 47 -3.50 -16.80 4.89
N ALA A 48 -4.69 -16.77 5.47
CA ALA A 48 -4.85 -17.00 6.90
C ALA A 48 -5.20 -18.48 7.14
N THR A 49 -4.21 -19.21 7.63
CA THR A 49 -4.44 -20.64 7.93
C THR A 49 -5.02 -20.83 9.32
N ASP A 50 -4.87 -19.83 10.18
CA ASP A 50 -5.40 -19.86 11.54
C ASP A 50 -5.88 -18.48 11.91
N ASP A 51 -6.57 -18.37 13.04
CA ASP A 51 -6.86 -17.06 13.61
C ASP A 51 -5.52 -16.39 13.93
N GLY A 52 -5.45 -15.10 13.72
CA GLY A 52 -4.20 -14.39 13.95
C GLY A 52 -4.38 -12.90 13.92
N SER A 53 -3.26 -12.21 13.77
CA SER A 53 -3.29 -10.76 13.73
C SER A 53 -2.19 -10.25 12.81
N LEU A 54 -2.45 -9.06 12.27
CA LEU A 54 -1.49 -8.33 11.46
C LEU A 54 -1.21 -7.01 12.17
N THR A 55 0.07 -6.75 12.44
CA THR A 55 0.49 -5.45 12.92
C THR A 55 1.26 -4.79 11.78
N SER A 56 0.75 -3.68 11.30
CA SER A 56 1.36 -2.93 10.19
C SER A 56 1.91 -1.61 10.69
N THR A 57 3.15 -1.33 10.32
CA THR A 57 3.76 -0.04 10.57
C THR A 57 3.78 0.71 9.24
N ILE A 58 2.93 1.71 9.13
CA ILE A 58 2.66 2.36 7.86
C ILE A 58 3.20 3.78 7.89
N PRO A 59 4.15 4.12 6.99
CA PRO A 59 4.57 5.51 6.89
C PRO A 59 3.40 6.38 6.46
N ARG A 60 3.27 7.55 7.06
CA ARG A 60 2.18 8.47 6.70
C ARG A 60 2.28 8.94 5.25
N THR A 61 3.46 8.83 4.65
CA THR A 61 3.62 9.16 3.24
C THR A 61 3.01 8.10 2.32
N VAL A 62 2.73 6.92 2.85
CA VAL A 62 2.12 5.84 2.09
C VAL A 62 0.62 5.84 2.25
N LEU A 63 0.14 5.92 3.48
CA LEU A 63 -1.29 5.92 3.78
C LEU A 63 -1.51 6.75 5.02
N ASP A 64 -2.46 7.65 4.98
CA ASP A 64 -2.78 8.46 6.15
C ASP A 64 -4.28 8.73 6.19
N ALA A 65 -4.74 9.16 7.35
CA ALA A 65 -6.12 9.55 7.56
C ALA A 65 -6.10 10.83 8.36
N VAL A 66 -6.52 11.92 7.73
CA VAL A 66 -6.50 13.24 8.36
C VAL A 66 -7.75 13.99 7.99
N PHE A 67 -8.17 14.88 8.89
CA PHE A 67 -9.23 15.82 8.59
C PHE A 67 -8.70 16.94 7.70
N GLU A 68 -9.59 17.77 7.20
CA GLU A 68 -9.17 18.87 6.33
C GLU A 68 -8.22 19.83 7.00
N ASN A 69 -8.32 19.96 8.32
CA ASN A 69 -7.43 20.86 9.05
C ASN A 69 -6.08 20.22 9.36
N GLY A 70 -5.87 18.98 8.94
CA GLY A 70 -4.59 18.30 9.15
C GLY A 70 -4.51 17.46 10.41
N ASP A 71 -5.54 17.49 11.26
CA ASP A 71 -5.54 16.64 12.45
C ASP A 71 -5.74 15.18 12.06
N ASP A 72 -5.26 14.29 12.91
CA ASP A 72 -5.39 12.86 12.64
C ASP A 72 -6.85 12.43 12.69
N ASP A 73 -7.25 11.66 11.71
CA ASP A 73 -8.53 11.01 11.65
C ASP A 73 -8.33 9.52 11.84
N THR A 74 -9.41 8.78 11.92
CA THR A 74 -9.40 7.33 12.13
C THR A 74 -9.47 6.62 10.79
N PHE A 75 -8.73 5.52 10.68
CA PHE A 75 -8.87 4.64 9.53
C PHE A 75 -10.15 3.82 9.64
N PHE A 76 -10.61 3.34 8.50
CA PHE A 76 -11.58 2.26 8.45
C PHE A 76 -10.84 1.00 8.07
N VAL A 77 -11.10 -0.09 8.78
CA VAL A 77 -10.46 -1.37 8.47
C VAL A 77 -11.53 -2.40 8.18
N LEU A 78 -11.37 -3.05 7.03
CA LEU A 78 -12.29 -4.12 6.61
C LEU A 78 -11.49 -5.41 6.50
N VAL A 79 -12.07 -6.51 6.99
CA VAL A 79 -11.53 -7.85 6.77
C VAL A 79 -12.57 -8.58 5.96
N ASP A 80 -12.20 -8.99 4.76
CA ASP A 80 -13.12 -9.67 3.82
C ASP A 80 -14.40 -8.84 3.62
N GLY A 81 -14.24 -7.52 3.60
CA GLY A 81 -15.34 -6.60 3.33
C GLY A 81 -16.17 -6.20 4.53
N GLU A 82 -15.85 -6.70 5.72
CA GLU A 82 -16.59 -6.34 6.93
C GLU A 82 -15.75 -5.46 7.83
N GLU A 83 -16.35 -4.41 8.33
CA GLU A 83 -15.62 -3.49 9.20
C GLU A 83 -15.27 -4.17 10.53
N VAL A 84 -14.04 -3.98 10.97
CA VAL A 84 -13.57 -4.58 12.22
C VAL A 84 -12.88 -3.50 13.05
N ASP A 85 -12.84 -3.74 14.36
CA ASP A 85 -12.08 -2.88 15.25
C ASP A 85 -10.60 -3.19 15.12
N PHE A 86 -9.78 -2.24 15.50
CA PHE A 86 -8.33 -2.41 15.45
C PHE A 86 -7.70 -1.52 16.52
N GLU A 87 -6.45 -1.82 16.84
CA GLU A 87 -5.68 -0.99 17.75
C GLU A 87 -4.72 -0.14 16.95
N GLU A 88 -4.47 1.06 17.42
CA GLU A 88 -3.62 1.99 16.70
C GLU A 88 -2.67 2.71 17.63
N THR A 89 -1.43 2.85 17.19
CA THR A 89 -0.43 3.71 17.81
C THR A 89 0.04 4.69 16.74
N VAL A 90 0.14 5.95 17.12
CA VAL A 90 0.43 7.02 16.17
C VAL A 90 1.73 7.70 16.55
N SER A 91 2.58 7.95 15.57
CA SER A 91 3.73 8.82 15.73
C SER A 91 3.65 9.93 14.71
N SER A 92 4.63 10.82 14.70
CA SER A 92 4.63 11.92 13.73
C SER A 92 4.87 11.42 12.30
N THR A 93 5.43 10.24 12.13
CA THR A 93 5.81 9.74 10.80
C THR A 93 5.11 8.44 10.40
N HIS A 94 4.53 7.72 11.36
CA HIS A 94 3.97 6.40 11.10
C HIS A 94 2.67 6.20 11.84
N ARG A 95 1.86 5.28 11.32
CA ARG A 95 0.66 4.79 11.98
C ARG A 95 0.83 3.27 12.10
N ILE A 96 0.68 2.75 13.31
CA ILE A 96 0.86 1.33 13.58
C ILE A 96 -0.51 0.76 13.92
N LEU A 97 -0.98 -0.18 13.12
CA LEU A 97 -2.30 -0.79 13.30
C LEU A 97 -2.16 -2.25 13.58
N THR A 98 -2.91 -2.74 14.57
CA THR A 98 -3.00 -4.16 14.86
C THR A 98 -4.42 -4.61 14.57
N ILE A 99 -4.57 -5.55 13.64
CA ILE A 99 -5.84 -5.99 13.12
C ILE A 99 -5.92 -7.51 13.29
N GLU A 100 -7.00 -7.97 13.93
CA GLU A 100 -7.19 -9.41 14.12
C GLU A 100 -8.03 -9.97 13.00
N PHE A 101 -7.79 -11.22 12.67
CA PHE A 101 -8.55 -11.90 11.63
C PHE A 101 -8.74 -13.37 12.02
N SER A 102 -9.73 -14.00 11.38
CA SER A 102 -10.03 -15.40 11.60
C SER A 102 -9.40 -16.25 10.52
N ALA A 103 -9.26 -17.53 10.82
CA ALA A 103 -8.79 -18.50 9.83
C ALA A 103 -9.64 -18.38 8.57
N GLY A 104 -8.99 -18.41 7.42
CA GLY A 104 -9.69 -18.30 6.14
C GLY A 104 -9.81 -16.88 5.62
N ALA A 105 -9.40 -15.88 6.39
CA ALA A 105 -9.42 -14.49 5.90
C ALA A 105 -8.53 -14.34 4.69
N GLU A 106 -8.95 -13.53 3.73
CA GLU A 106 -8.24 -13.37 2.47
C GLU A 106 -7.80 -11.95 2.20
N GLU A 107 -8.49 -10.97 2.76
CA GLU A 107 -8.19 -9.59 2.42
C GLU A 107 -8.41 -8.68 3.59
N ILE A 108 -7.45 -7.78 3.81
CA ILE A 108 -7.58 -6.70 4.78
C ILE A 108 -7.44 -5.41 3.99
N GLU A 109 -8.41 -4.51 4.15
CA GLU A 109 -8.34 -3.21 3.52
C GLU A 109 -8.30 -2.14 4.59
N ILE A 110 -7.30 -1.25 4.49
CA ILE A 110 -7.16 -0.14 5.43
C ILE A 110 -7.44 1.13 4.64
N ILE A 111 -8.53 1.81 4.97
CA ILE A 111 -9.02 2.95 4.21
C ILE A 111 -8.71 4.22 5.00
N GLY A 112 -8.04 5.15 4.36
CA GLY A 112 -7.72 6.44 4.94
C GLY A 112 -8.29 7.57 4.10
N THR A 113 -7.62 8.70 4.13
CA THR A 113 -8.00 9.85 3.31
C THR A 113 -6.97 10.13 2.23
N PHE A 114 -5.84 9.44 2.28
CA PHE A 114 -4.78 9.58 1.29
C PHE A 114 -4.05 8.26 1.17
N VAL A 115 -3.72 7.85 -0.04
CA VAL A 115 -2.82 6.73 -0.27
C VAL A 115 -1.91 7.11 -1.42
N ILE A 116 -0.65 6.67 -1.33
CA ILE A 116 0.29 6.92 -2.40
C ILE A 116 -0.13 6.10 -3.61
N PRO A 117 -0.10 6.69 -4.82
CA PRO A 117 -0.47 5.93 -6.00
C PRO A 117 0.50 4.82 -6.29
N GLU A 118 0.04 3.82 -7.00
CA GLU A 118 0.87 2.74 -7.45
C GLU A 118 1.98 3.27 -8.34
N PHE A 119 3.21 2.80 -8.12
CA PHE A 119 4.34 3.28 -8.91
C PHE A 119 4.11 3.02 -10.38
N GLY A 120 3.56 1.84 -10.70
CA GLY A 120 3.28 1.51 -12.09
C GLY A 120 2.42 2.55 -12.76
N THR A 121 1.41 3.02 -12.05
CA THR A 121 0.53 4.05 -12.60
C THR A 121 1.27 5.35 -12.78
N ILE A 122 1.97 5.80 -11.76
CA ILE A 122 2.71 7.05 -11.84
C ILE A 122 3.85 6.95 -12.82
N ALA A 123 4.60 5.86 -12.75
CA ALA A 123 5.71 5.67 -13.66
C ALA A 123 5.23 5.61 -15.09
N ALA A 124 4.11 4.93 -15.32
CA ALA A 124 3.56 4.85 -16.66
C ALA A 124 3.14 6.23 -17.15
N MET A 125 2.55 7.03 -16.30
CA MET A 125 2.16 8.38 -16.67
C MET A 125 3.36 9.24 -16.97
N ILE A 126 4.37 9.19 -16.11
CA ILE A 126 5.58 9.96 -16.30
C ILE A 126 6.31 9.49 -17.55
N LEU A 127 6.43 8.19 -17.72
CA LEU A 127 7.09 7.64 -18.89
C LEU A 127 6.31 7.97 -20.15
N ALA A 128 5.00 7.92 -20.09
CA ALA A 128 4.19 8.26 -21.25
C ALA A 128 4.43 9.70 -21.66
N VAL A 129 4.49 10.60 -20.70
CA VAL A 129 4.77 11.99 -21.00
C VAL A 129 6.18 12.14 -21.55
N ALA A 130 7.15 11.48 -20.94
CA ALA A 130 8.52 11.57 -21.40
C ALA A 130 8.69 10.96 -22.77
N ILE A 131 8.06 9.81 -23.01
CA ILE A 131 8.15 9.14 -24.29
C ILE A 131 7.46 9.96 -25.36
N ILE A 132 6.32 10.53 -25.03
CA ILE A 132 5.64 11.38 -25.99
C ILE A 132 6.50 12.57 -26.35
N SER A 133 7.15 13.16 -25.38
CA SER A 133 8.05 14.27 -25.62
C SER A 133 9.21 13.86 -26.51
N ILE A 134 9.79 12.71 -26.24
CA ILE A 134 10.91 12.21 -27.01
C ILE A 134 10.48 11.86 -28.42
N ILE A 135 9.35 11.21 -28.56
CA ILE A 135 8.83 10.82 -29.86
C ILE A 135 8.50 12.03 -30.69
N VAL A 136 7.90 13.02 -30.05
CA VAL A 136 7.55 14.23 -30.77
C VAL A 136 8.82 14.90 -31.27
N ILE A 137 9.84 14.92 -30.46
CA ILE A 137 11.11 15.49 -30.84
C ILE A 137 11.78 14.65 -31.89
N SER A 138 11.76 13.32 -31.69
CA SER A 138 12.45 12.45 -32.61
C SER A 138 11.71 12.26 -33.91
N ALA A 139 10.41 12.20 -33.81
CA ALA A 139 9.63 11.98 -34.98
C ALA A 139 9.65 13.17 -35.83
N LYS A 140 9.85 14.23 -35.20
CA LYS A 140 9.99 15.32 -35.87
C LYS A 140 11.32 15.32 -36.08
N SER A 141 11.79 14.59 -35.46
CA SER A 141 12.99 14.26 -35.51
C SER A 141 13.08 12.92 -35.86
N ARG A 142 12.05 12.28 -36.22
CA ARG A 142 11.83 11.45 -36.12
C ARG A 142 11.38 11.07 -35.81
N LEU A 143 11.44 11.30 -36.35
CA LEU A 143 11.08 11.47 -35.69
C LEU A 143 11.12 11.30 -35.26
N SER A 144 11.33 11.45 -35.86
CA SER A 144 11.31 11.71 -35.21
C SER A 144 11.59 11.25 -34.85
N ILE A 145 12.33 11.13 -35.94
CA ILE A 145 12.52 11.11 -35.31
C ILE A 145 12.39 10.85 -35.13
N ILE A 146 12.69 11.00 -36.14
CA ILE A 146 12.64 11.26 -35.80
C ILE A 146 12.52 11.28 -35.66
N PRO A 147 12.51 11.32 -36.32
CA PRO A 147 12.44 11.75 -35.89
C PRO A 147 12.39 11.80 -35.68
N ARG A 148 12.29 12.06 -36.12
CA ARG A 148 12.34 12.51 -35.79
C ARG A 148 12.25 12.50 -35.43
N TYR A 149 12.61 12.70 -36.70
CA TYR A 149 12.68 13.06 -36.20
C TYR A 149 12.67 13.12 -36.03
#